data_59a7ed2db03fdba5a1920530e56f3bf0
#
_entry.id   59a7ed2db03fdba5a1920530e56f3bf0
#
_cell.length_a   1.000
_cell.length_b   1.000
_cell.length_c   1.000
_cell.angle_alpha   90.00
_cell.angle_beta   90.00
_cell.angle_gamma   90.00
#
_symmetry.space_group_name_H-M   'P 1'
#
loop_
_entity.id
_entity.type
_entity.pdbx_description
1 polymer ?
#
loop_
_entity_poly.entity_id
_entity_poly.type
_entity_poly.pdbx_seq_one_letter_code
_entity_poly.pdbx_strand_id
1 'polypeptide(L)'
;MPYQPMEIVRSAAKDLEISDLDSAIDVIDFSAAKDHVIASVQRSNIEPEPFPYVILKNVFDSKTYDALLGLVALDGLFYTEEGGTGYTILRYPQTNYDLSTNICAFVEFLADDLTPALLDALRRKFSDCLFNWAEELRRRGLYIKPTEAMLTTEIRTEHHPYEALHDGMSAQFEIMRRTQEFVIPPHCHPVRELLIGLFPIVADDSLGDYGTELFAMKSGGSPDIDLTEFSYIAPDLLEPAGRTRFLRNSAFVMLNTAGVHAYKPPPQPRPRNYLYTTLMIGAYALGQR
;
A
#
# COMPACT_ATOMS: atom_id res chain seq x y z
N MET A 1 18.68 -10.16 -18.50
CA MET A 1 18.16 -10.26 -19.88
C MET A 1 17.42 -8.98 -20.18
N PRO A 2 17.50 -8.38 -21.38
CA PRO A 2 16.77 -7.18 -21.69
C PRO A 2 15.26 -7.49 -21.73
N TYR A 3 14.49 -6.66 -21.06
CA TYR A 3 13.05 -6.67 -21.01
C TYR A 3 12.48 -6.53 -22.43
N GLN A 4 11.67 -7.47 -22.88
CA GLN A 4 10.89 -7.32 -24.11
C GLN A 4 9.50 -6.79 -23.74
N PRO A 5 9.11 -5.59 -24.21
CA PRO A 5 7.76 -5.08 -24.00
C PRO A 5 6.76 -5.96 -24.74
N MET A 6 5.67 -6.36 -24.07
CA MET A 6 4.53 -7.03 -24.69
C MET A 6 3.86 -6.08 -25.68
N GLU A 7 3.72 -6.49 -26.95
CA GLU A 7 2.94 -5.74 -27.94
C GLU A 7 1.47 -5.69 -27.50
N ILE A 8 0.99 -4.48 -27.24
CA ILE A 8 -0.41 -4.23 -26.90
C ILE A 8 -1.23 -4.20 -28.20
N VAL A 9 -2.04 -5.22 -28.39
CA VAL A 9 -3.04 -5.21 -29.47
C VAL A 9 -4.16 -4.24 -29.08
N ARG A 10 -4.18 -3.05 -29.71
CA ARG A 10 -5.25 -2.07 -29.54
C ARG A 10 -6.53 -2.60 -30.21
N SER A 11 -7.66 -2.57 -29.46
CA SER A 11 -9.00 -2.75 -30.02
C SER A 11 -9.78 -1.42 -29.94
N ALA A 12 -10.69 -1.17 -30.85
CA ALA A 12 -11.52 0.03 -30.86
C ALA A 12 -12.35 0.22 -29.56
N ALA A 13 -12.66 -0.86 -28.84
CA ALA A 13 -13.30 -0.81 -27.52
C ALA A 13 -12.39 -0.18 -26.47
N LYS A 14 -11.07 -0.42 -26.52
CA LYS A 14 -10.09 0.19 -25.59
C LYS A 14 -9.96 1.71 -25.78
N ASP A 15 -10.07 2.20 -27.02
CA ASP A 15 -9.98 3.64 -27.29
C ASP A 15 -11.17 4.40 -26.67
N LEU A 16 -12.36 3.79 -26.62
CA LEU A 16 -13.54 4.36 -25.97
C LEU A 16 -13.38 4.41 -24.44
N GLU A 17 -12.89 3.34 -23.83
CA GLU A 17 -12.63 3.27 -22.38
C GLU A 17 -11.57 4.30 -21.93
N ILE A 18 -10.54 4.54 -22.74
CA ILE A 18 -9.52 5.56 -22.48
C ILE A 18 -10.12 6.97 -22.56
N SER A 19 -10.96 7.25 -23.55
CA SER A 19 -11.63 8.55 -23.72
C SER A 19 -12.58 8.87 -22.56
N ASP A 20 -13.29 7.87 -22.05
CA ASP A 20 -14.19 8.04 -20.90
C ASP A 20 -13.41 8.32 -19.62
N LEU A 21 -12.29 7.62 -19.42
CA LEU A 21 -11.41 7.85 -18.28
C LEU A 21 -10.74 9.24 -18.34
N ASP A 22 -10.27 9.66 -19.51
CA ASP A 22 -9.73 11.02 -19.72
C ASP A 22 -10.72 12.10 -19.32
N SER A 23 -11.98 11.94 -19.75
CA SER A 23 -13.05 12.88 -19.42
C SER A 23 -13.38 12.88 -17.92
N ALA A 24 -13.29 11.73 -17.26
CA ALA A 24 -13.48 11.62 -15.81
C ALA A 24 -12.34 12.29 -15.02
N ILE A 25 -11.10 12.19 -15.52
CA ILE A 25 -9.93 12.81 -14.90
C ILE A 25 -9.93 14.33 -15.05
N ASP A 26 -10.32 14.85 -16.22
CA ASP A 26 -10.31 16.28 -16.54
C ASP A 26 -11.12 17.15 -15.54
N VAL A 27 -12.09 16.54 -14.86
CA VAL A 27 -12.95 17.23 -13.88
C VAL A 27 -12.47 17.09 -12.42
N ILE A 28 -11.30 16.48 -12.18
CA ILE A 28 -10.74 16.31 -10.84
C ILE A 28 -9.93 17.56 -10.47
N ASP A 29 -10.26 18.13 -9.31
CA ASP A 29 -9.41 19.10 -8.64
C ASP A 29 -8.41 18.35 -7.75
N PHE A 30 -7.18 18.17 -8.22
CA PHE A 30 -6.13 17.42 -7.51
C PHE A 30 -5.80 18.00 -6.13
N SER A 31 -5.89 19.32 -5.95
CA SER A 31 -5.68 19.92 -4.63
C SER A 31 -6.79 19.55 -3.66
N ALA A 32 -8.05 19.68 -4.09
CA ALA A 32 -9.20 19.29 -3.28
C ALA A 32 -9.22 17.78 -2.98
N ALA A 33 -8.84 16.95 -3.95
CA ALA A 33 -8.72 15.50 -3.79
C ALA A 33 -7.68 15.14 -2.71
N LYS A 34 -6.51 15.79 -2.73
CA LYS A 34 -5.47 15.61 -1.72
C LYS A 34 -5.95 16.04 -0.32
N ASP A 35 -6.59 17.20 -0.21
CA ASP A 35 -7.14 17.67 1.06
C ASP A 35 -8.22 16.73 1.62
N HIS A 36 -9.05 16.15 0.74
CA HIS A 36 -10.06 15.17 1.13
C HIS A 36 -9.43 13.92 1.74
N VAL A 37 -8.37 13.38 1.13
CA VAL A 37 -7.64 12.21 1.63
C VAL A 37 -7.00 12.51 2.99
N ILE A 38 -6.32 13.66 3.14
CA ILE A 38 -5.74 14.08 4.43
C ILE A 38 -6.81 14.18 5.51
N ALA A 39 -7.96 14.77 5.18
CA ALA A 39 -9.09 14.88 6.11
C ALA A 39 -9.65 13.50 6.50
N SER A 40 -9.63 12.50 5.61
CA SER A 40 -10.04 11.13 5.95
C SER A 40 -9.12 10.51 7.00
N VAL A 41 -7.81 10.74 6.90
CA VAL A 41 -6.83 10.32 7.92
C VAL A 41 -7.09 11.00 9.26
N GLN A 42 -7.34 12.31 9.25
CA GLN A 42 -7.58 13.06 10.49
C GLN A 42 -8.81 12.56 11.25
N ARG A 43 -9.89 12.21 10.53
CA ARG A 43 -11.16 11.71 11.11
C ARG A 43 -11.07 10.27 11.64
N SER A 44 -10.08 9.48 11.25
CA SER A 44 -9.94 8.08 11.69
C SER A 44 -9.45 7.99 13.13
N ASN A 45 -9.64 6.83 13.77
CA ASN A 45 -9.03 6.50 15.06
C ASN A 45 -7.99 5.41 14.87
N ILE A 46 -6.99 5.41 15.76
CA ILE A 46 -6.02 4.31 15.82
C ILE A 46 -6.65 3.20 16.67
N GLU A 47 -6.70 1.99 16.11
CA GLU A 47 -6.98 0.76 16.81
C GLU A 47 -5.65 0.18 17.31
N PRO A 48 -5.45 0.02 18.62
CA PRO A 48 -4.14 -0.38 19.16
C PRO A 48 -3.87 -1.89 19.05
N GLU A 49 -4.92 -2.72 18.96
CA GLU A 49 -4.81 -4.18 19.03
C GLU A 49 -5.22 -4.86 17.72
N PRO A 50 -4.55 -5.94 17.30
CA PRO A 50 -3.39 -6.61 17.93
C PRO A 50 -2.06 -5.88 17.69
N PHE A 51 -2.06 -4.87 16.88
CA PHE A 51 -0.97 -3.92 16.59
C PHE A 51 -1.60 -2.62 16.09
N PRO A 52 -0.93 -1.47 16.14
CA PRO A 52 -1.53 -0.19 15.76
C PRO A 52 -1.92 -0.15 14.28
N TYR A 53 -3.21 0.10 14.00
CA TYR A 53 -3.72 0.30 12.65
C TYR A 53 -4.86 1.34 12.61
N VAL A 54 -5.21 1.79 11.42
CA VAL A 54 -6.40 2.61 11.16
C VAL A 54 -7.22 2.02 10.03
N ILE A 55 -8.55 2.18 10.13
CA ILE A 55 -9.48 1.96 9.03
C ILE A 55 -9.96 3.32 8.56
N LEU A 56 -9.59 3.69 7.34
CA LEU A 56 -10.09 4.89 6.69
C LEU A 56 -11.39 4.58 5.95
N LYS A 57 -12.31 5.54 5.93
CA LYS A 57 -13.59 5.45 5.21
C LYS A 57 -13.74 6.68 4.33
N ASN A 58 -14.34 6.50 3.15
CA ASN A 58 -14.48 7.57 2.16
C ASN A 58 -13.15 8.29 1.93
N VAL A 59 -12.13 7.49 1.59
CA VAL A 59 -10.73 7.95 1.50
C VAL A 59 -10.58 8.97 0.39
N PHE A 60 -11.14 8.67 -0.78
CA PHE A 60 -11.12 9.53 -1.95
C PHE A 60 -12.49 10.20 -2.12
N ASP A 61 -12.51 11.39 -2.68
CA ASP A 61 -13.76 11.96 -3.18
C ASP A 61 -14.30 11.11 -4.35
N SER A 62 -15.58 11.30 -4.69
CA SER A 62 -16.25 10.43 -5.67
C SER A 62 -15.59 10.46 -7.05
N LYS A 63 -15.15 11.63 -7.53
CA LYS A 63 -14.54 11.76 -8.85
C LYS A 63 -13.19 11.05 -8.92
N THR A 64 -12.35 11.26 -7.92
CA THR A 64 -11.06 10.57 -7.80
C THR A 64 -11.24 9.07 -7.70
N TYR A 65 -12.23 8.61 -6.92
CA TYR A 65 -12.50 7.17 -6.79
C TYR A 65 -13.05 6.55 -8.07
N ASP A 66 -13.92 7.24 -8.78
CA ASP A 66 -14.46 6.78 -10.07
C ASP A 66 -13.36 6.73 -11.15
N ALA A 67 -12.41 7.68 -11.15
CA ALA A 67 -11.23 7.62 -12.01
C ALA A 67 -10.31 6.45 -11.67
N LEU A 68 -10.12 6.13 -10.36
CA LEU A 68 -9.39 4.92 -9.94
C LEU A 68 -10.07 3.64 -10.42
N LEU A 69 -11.41 3.56 -10.37
CA LEU A 69 -12.16 2.43 -10.93
C LEU A 69 -11.97 2.31 -12.45
N GLY A 70 -12.01 3.44 -13.18
CA GLY A 70 -11.70 3.48 -14.60
C GLY A 70 -10.27 3.02 -14.90
N LEU A 71 -9.30 3.48 -14.12
CA LEU A 71 -7.90 3.11 -14.29
C LEU A 71 -7.67 1.61 -14.12
N VAL A 72 -8.26 0.98 -13.09
CA VAL A 72 -8.12 -0.47 -12.88
C VAL A 72 -8.95 -1.31 -13.85
N ALA A 73 -9.89 -0.72 -14.59
CA ALA A 73 -10.61 -1.40 -15.65
C ALA A 73 -9.77 -1.58 -16.93
N LEU A 74 -8.72 -0.78 -17.11
CA LEU A 74 -7.83 -0.84 -18.27
C LEU A 74 -6.86 -2.04 -18.15
N ASP A 75 -7.25 -3.20 -18.64
CA ASP A 75 -6.46 -4.44 -18.56
C ASP A 75 -5.04 -4.32 -19.14
N GLY A 76 -4.86 -3.47 -20.16
CA GLY A 76 -3.56 -3.26 -20.81
C GLY A 76 -2.50 -2.55 -19.96
N LEU A 77 -2.87 -1.98 -18.81
CA LEU A 77 -1.94 -1.26 -17.94
C LEU A 77 -1.20 -2.17 -16.96
N PHE A 78 -1.68 -3.39 -16.78
CA PHE A 78 -1.10 -4.33 -15.82
C PHE A 78 -0.11 -5.26 -16.51
N TYR A 79 1.05 -5.44 -15.92
CA TYR A 79 2.01 -6.45 -16.31
C TYR A 79 2.18 -7.50 -15.21
N THR A 80 2.46 -8.72 -15.61
CA THR A 80 2.75 -9.82 -14.68
C THR A 80 4.25 -9.86 -14.43
N GLU A 81 4.68 -9.82 -13.18
CA GLU A 81 6.09 -10.06 -12.85
C GLU A 81 6.46 -11.52 -13.17
N GLU A 82 7.62 -11.72 -13.83
CA GLU A 82 8.18 -13.06 -14.04
C GLU A 82 8.51 -13.67 -12.68
N GLY A 83 7.83 -14.76 -12.33
CA GLY A 83 8.01 -15.45 -11.05
C GLY A 83 6.72 -15.90 -10.39
N GLY A 84 5.57 -15.55 -10.95
CA GLY A 84 4.31 -16.23 -10.66
C GLY A 84 3.71 -16.00 -9.28
N THR A 85 3.84 -14.79 -8.71
CA THR A 85 3.19 -14.46 -7.42
C THR A 85 1.69 -14.20 -7.53
N GLY A 86 1.08 -14.40 -8.72
CA GLY A 86 -0.37 -14.29 -8.92
C GLY A 86 -0.93 -12.87 -8.86
N TYR A 87 -0.10 -11.85 -9.06
CA TYR A 87 -0.55 -10.47 -9.17
C TYR A 87 0.06 -9.76 -10.39
N THR A 88 -0.64 -8.74 -10.84
CA THR A 88 -0.18 -7.80 -11.86
C THR A 88 -0.08 -6.43 -11.24
N ILE A 89 0.89 -5.64 -11.66
CA ILE A 89 1.21 -4.35 -11.05
C ILE A 89 1.19 -3.28 -12.13
N LEU A 90 0.60 -2.12 -11.81
CA LEU A 90 0.88 -0.86 -12.48
C LEU A 90 1.95 -0.13 -11.65
N ARG A 91 3.15 0.00 -12.18
CA ARG A 91 4.24 0.79 -11.58
C ARG A 91 4.46 2.07 -12.39
N TYR A 92 4.50 3.18 -11.70
CA TYR A 92 4.94 4.45 -12.24
C TYR A 92 6.46 4.60 -11.98
N PRO A 93 7.30 5.06 -12.94
CA PRO A 93 7.00 5.57 -14.28
C PRO A 93 7.32 4.58 -15.42
N GLN A 94 7.05 3.30 -15.30
CA GLN A 94 7.34 2.33 -16.37
C GLN A 94 6.40 2.52 -17.58
N THR A 95 6.30 3.75 -18.05
CA THR A 95 5.40 4.16 -19.11
C THR A 95 6.02 4.01 -20.48
N ASN A 96 6.01 2.79 -21.00
CA ASN A 96 5.97 2.56 -22.45
C ASN A 96 4.51 2.49 -22.97
N TYR A 97 3.58 3.06 -22.20
CA TYR A 97 2.17 3.09 -22.57
C TYR A 97 1.89 4.40 -23.33
N ASP A 98 1.25 4.25 -24.47
CA ASP A 98 0.66 5.35 -25.23
C ASP A 98 -0.62 5.81 -24.50
N LEU A 99 -0.46 6.27 -23.25
CA LEU A 99 -1.52 6.81 -22.43
C LEU A 99 -1.75 8.28 -22.79
N SER A 100 -2.96 8.74 -22.57
CA SER A 100 -3.26 10.16 -22.69
C SER A 100 -2.49 10.99 -21.67
N THR A 101 -2.35 12.28 -21.95
CA THR A 101 -1.71 13.24 -21.03
C THR A 101 -2.45 13.30 -19.68
N ASN A 102 -3.78 13.20 -19.67
CA ASN A 102 -4.58 13.27 -18.45
C ASN A 102 -4.39 12.02 -17.59
N ILE A 103 -4.35 10.83 -18.16
CA ILE A 103 -4.08 9.59 -17.43
C ILE A 103 -2.67 9.62 -16.84
N CYS A 104 -1.67 10.08 -17.59
CA CYS A 104 -0.30 10.24 -17.07
C CYS A 104 -0.28 11.24 -15.90
N ALA A 105 -0.90 12.41 -16.03
CA ALA A 105 -0.97 13.41 -14.97
C ALA A 105 -1.70 12.90 -13.72
N PHE A 106 -2.74 12.08 -13.90
CA PHE A 106 -3.46 11.46 -12.78
C PHE A 106 -2.59 10.45 -12.04
N VAL A 107 -1.86 9.60 -12.75
CA VAL A 107 -0.94 8.63 -12.13
C VAL A 107 0.22 9.35 -11.43
N GLU A 108 0.78 10.40 -12.03
CA GLU A 108 1.77 11.28 -11.39
C GLU A 108 1.22 11.91 -10.11
N PHE A 109 0.01 12.47 -10.15
CA PHE A 109 -0.65 13.01 -8.97
C PHE A 109 -0.79 11.96 -7.86
N LEU A 110 -1.25 10.76 -8.19
CA LEU A 110 -1.40 9.67 -7.21
C LEU A 110 -0.06 9.28 -6.59
N ALA A 111 0.99 9.17 -7.41
CA ALA A 111 2.31 8.70 -6.97
C ALA A 111 3.12 9.80 -6.25
N ASP A 112 3.22 10.99 -6.83
CA ASP A 112 4.19 12.00 -6.42
C ASP A 112 3.62 13.07 -5.50
N ASP A 113 2.30 13.31 -5.54
CA ASP A 113 1.64 14.31 -4.71
C ASP A 113 0.79 13.68 -3.61
N LEU A 114 -0.11 12.77 -3.98
CA LEU A 114 -1.11 12.24 -3.06
C LEU A 114 -0.50 11.24 -2.08
N THR A 115 0.27 10.27 -2.58
CA THR A 115 0.85 9.21 -1.74
C THR A 115 1.82 9.75 -0.68
N PRO A 116 2.79 10.63 -0.99
CA PRO A 116 3.63 11.23 0.04
C PRO A 116 2.83 12.05 1.08
N ALA A 117 1.82 12.82 0.65
CA ALA A 117 1.00 13.61 1.55
C ALA A 117 0.13 12.72 2.48
N LEU A 118 -0.44 11.66 1.95
CA LEU A 118 -1.18 10.64 2.71
C LEU A 118 -0.28 9.97 3.75
N LEU A 119 0.90 9.52 3.35
CA LEU A 119 1.84 8.85 4.24
C LEU A 119 2.41 9.80 5.30
N ASP A 120 2.60 11.08 4.98
CA ASP A 120 2.97 12.10 5.96
C ASP A 120 1.87 12.33 6.99
N ALA A 121 0.61 12.43 6.56
CA ALA A 121 -0.53 12.56 7.47
C ALA A 121 -0.67 11.33 8.38
N LEU A 122 -0.50 10.12 7.85
CA LEU A 122 -0.52 8.88 8.62
C LEU A 122 0.66 8.78 9.59
N ARG A 123 1.87 9.13 9.16
CA ARG A 123 3.06 9.19 10.00
C ARG A 123 2.85 10.09 11.23
N ARG A 124 2.28 11.28 11.02
CA ARG A 124 1.92 12.21 12.11
C ARG A 124 0.84 11.62 13.01
N LYS A 125 -0.14 10.95 12.44
CA LYS A 125 -1.21 10.31 13.21
C LYS A 125 -0.68 9.19 14.11
N PHE A 126 0.27 8.40 13.62
CA PHE A 126 0.91 7.33 14.39
C PHE A 126 2.10 7.79 15.24
N SER A 127 2.34 9.09 15.41
CA SER A 127 3.57 9.62 16.04
C SER A 127 3.88 8.95 17.39
N ASP A 128 2.93 8.87 18.31
CA ASP A 128 3.14 8.26 19.63
C ASP A 128 3.46 6.77 19.55
N CYS A 129 2.78 6.06 18.63
CA CYS A 129 3.06 4.64 18.39
C CYS A 129 4.45 4.44 17.78
N LEU A 130 4.87 5.34 16.87
CA LEU A 130 6.21 5.36 16.28
C LEU A 130 7.29 5.60 17.33
N PHE A 131 7.07 6.53 18.27
CA PHE A 131 7.98 6.75 19.39
C PHE A 131 8.17 5.50 20.22
N ASN A 132 7.07 4.88 20.64
CA ASN A 132 7.10 3.66 21.44
C ASN A 132 7.80 2.51 20.70
N TRP A 133 7.53 2.37 19.40
CA TRP A 133 8.14 1.33 18.58
C TRP A 133 9.65 1.57 18.39
N ALA A 134 10.07 2.80 18.14
CA ALA A 134 11.48 3.14 18.04
C ALA A 134 12.27 2.83 19.31
N GLU A 135 11.68 3.07 20.49
CA GLU A 135 12.28 2.68 21.78
C GLU A 135 12.39 1.16 21.94
N GLU A 136 11.37 0.42 21.51
CA GLU A 136 11.40 -1.04 21.52
C GLU A 136 12.48 -1.59 20.60
N LEU A 137 12.63 -1.04 19.40
CA LEU A 137 13.68 -1.45 18.46
C LEU A 137 15.08 -1.17 19.00
N ARG A 138 15.29 -0.02 19.68
CA ARG A 138 16.57 0.27 20.35
C ARG A 138 16.87 -0.72 21.47
N ARG A 139 15.86 -1.13 22.25
CA ARG A 139 16.03 -2.17 23.28
C ARG A 139 16.42 -3.53 22.70
N ARG A 140 15.96 -3.83 21.47
CA ARG A 140 16.38 -5.03 20.70
C ARG A 140 17.72 -4.87 19.98
N GLY A 141 18.41 -3.74 20.16
CA GLY A 141 19.71 -3.48 19.53
C GLY A 141 19.65 -2.98 18.09
N LEU A 142 18.46 -2.70 17.57
CA LEU A 142 18.27 -2.09 16.25
C LEU A 142 18.33 -0.57 16.41
N TYR A 143 19.25 0.05 15.68
CA TYR A 143 19.36 1.52 15.68
C TYR A 143 18.39 2.12 14.65
N ILE A 144 17.49 2.96 15.13
CA ILE A 144 16.69 3.83 14.29
C ILE A 144 17.06 5.28 14.57
N LYS A 145 17.09 6.12 13.54
CA LYS A 145 17.27 7.58 13.69
C LYS A 145 16.31 8.12 14.77
N PRO A 146 16.67 9.21 15.47
CA PRO A 146 15.78 9.86 16.42
C PRO A 146 14.40 10.08 15.80
N THR A 147 13.36 9.75 16.54
CA THR A 147 11.97 9.77 16.04
C THR A 147 11.55 11.16 15.55
N GLU A 148 12.12 12.22 16.13
CA GLU A 148 11.93 13.60 15.67
C GLU A 148 12.41 13.80 14.22
N ALA A 149 13.58 13.23 13.86
CA ALA A 149 14.06 13.27 12.48
C ALA A 149 13.12 12.48 11.54
N MET A 150 12.57 11.36 12.01
CA MET A 150 11.60 10.58 11.22
C MET A 150 10.31 11.36 10.94
N LEU A 151 9.86 12.22 11.87
CA LEU A 151 8.66 13.04 11.70
C LEU A 151 8.86 14.27 10.81
N THR A 152 10.10 14.69 10.59
CA THR A 152 10.42 15.91 9.84
C THR A 152 11.09 15.65 8.49
N THR A 153 11.56 14.42 8.24
CA THR A 153 12.18 14.06 6.96
C THR A 153 11.14 14.10 5.83
N GLU A 154 11.50 14.71 4.72
CA GLU A 154 10.68 14.72 3.50
C GLU A 154 10.47 13.29 3.01
N ILE A 155 9.23 12.99 2.60
CA ILE A 155 8.86 11.71 1.97
C ILE A 155 8.92 11.91 0.47
N ARG A 156 9.69 11.06 -0.23
CA ARG A 156 9.80 11.08 -1.69
C ARG A 156 9.29 9.78 -2.26
N THR A 157 8.60 9.82 -3.39
CA THR A 157 8.19 8.62 -4.10
C THR A 157 9.40 7.93 -4.72
N GLU A 158 9.53 6.62 -4.51
CA GLU A 158 10.50 5.80 -5.22
C GLU A 158 9.93 5.36 -6.56
N HIS A 159 10.63 5.75 -7.62
CA HIS A 159 10.31 5.34 -8.98
C HIS A 159 11.01 4.02 -9.36
N HIS A 160 11.99 3.59 -8.59
CA HIS A 160 12.72 2.35 -8.81
C HIS A 160 12.82 1.53 -7.51
N PRO A 161 12.34 0.27 -7.48
CA PRO A 161 12.37 -0.58 -6.29
C PRO A 161 13.78 -0.96 -5.82
N TYR A 162 14.81 -0.60 -6.59
CA TYR A 162 16.22 -0.93 -6.34
C TYR A 162 17.10 0.31 -6.16
N GLU A 163 16.57 1.52 -6.23
CA GLU A 163 17.32 2.69 -5.83
C GLU A 163 17.58 2.62 -4.33
N ALA A 164 18.85 2.49 -3.97
CA ALA A 164 19.25 2.44 -2.58
C ALA A 164 18.74 3.69 -1.87
N LEU A 165 17.83 3.50 -0.92
CA LEU A 165 17.34 4.54 -0.03
C LEU A 165 18.54 5.16 0.71
N HIS A 166 19.02 6.27 0.19
CA HIS A 166 20.01 7.08 0.89
C HIS A 166 19.28 7.91 1.94
N ASP A 167 19.67 7.80 3.20
CA ASP A 167 19.38 8.71 4.32
C ASP A 167 17.94 9.32 4.48
N GLY A 168 16.94 8.90 3.68
CA GLY A 168 15.61 9.49 3.59
C GLY A 168 14.47 8.55 3.97
N MET A 169 13.26 9.05 3.78
CA MET A 169 12.03 8.27 3.78
C MET A 169 11.48 8.23 2.37
N SER A 170 11.04 7.07 1.93
CA SER A 170 10.44 6.91 0.63
C SER A 170 9.02 6.36 0.70
N ALA A 171 8.21 6.77 -0.26
CA ALA A 171 6.88 6.26 -0.51
C ALA A 171 6.93 5.27 -1.67
N GLN A 172 6.41 4.08 -1.48
CA GLN A 172 6.13 3.16 -2.56
C GLN A 172 4.67 3.29 -2.96
N PHE A 173 4.42 3.33 -4.25
CA PHE A 173 3.10 3.41 -4.85
C PHE A 173 2.94 2.29 -5.89
N GLU A 174 1.95 1.42 -5.70
CA GLU A 174 1.63 0.35 -6.65
C GLU A 174 0.13 0.15 -6.73
N ILE A 175 -0.42 0.11 -7.94
CA ILE A 175 -1.79 -0.40 -8.15
C ILE A 175 -1.68 -1.88 -8.47
N MET A 176 -2.23 -2.70 -7.61
CA MET A 176 -2.12 -4.15 -7.67
C MET A 176 -3.43 -4.80 -8.05
N ARG A 177 -3.36 -5.82 -8.91
CA ARG A 177 -4.46 -6.75 -9.20
C ARG A 177 -4.05 -8.15 -8.78
N ARG A 178 -4.77 -8.74 -7.83
CA ARG A 178 -4.53 -10.11 -7.38
C ARG A 178 -5.59 -11.05 -7.90
N THR A 179 -5.15 -12.24 -8.32
CA THR A 179 -6.03 -13.33 -8.69
C THR A 179 -6.47 -14.14 -7.47
N GLN A 180 -7.47 -15.00 -7.63
CA GLN A 180 -8.03 -15.83 -6.56
C GLN A 180 -7.06 -16.82 -5.92
N GLU A 181 -6.05 -17.27 -6.66
CA GLU A 181 -5.14 -18.35 -6.23
C GLU A 181 -4.07 -17.87 -5.25
N PHE A 182 -3.96 -16.54 -5.07
CA PHE A 182 -2.90 -15.97 -4.26
C PHE A 182 -3.27 -15.97 -2.78
N VAL A 183 -2.61 -16.83 -2.02
CA VAL A 183 -2.67 -16.88 -0.54
C VAL A 183 -1.39 -16.29 0.02
N ILE A 184 -1.50 -15.37 0.97
CA ILE A 184 -0.36 -14.93 1.76
C ILE A 184 -0.50 -15.52 3.15
N PRO A 185 0.37 -16.47 3.55
CA PRO A 185 0.39 -17.03 4.89
C PRO A 185 0.65 -15.94 5.95
N PRO A 186 0.42 -16.23 7.24
CA PRO A 186 0.76 -15.30 8.30
C PRO A 186 2.22 -14.87 8.23
N HIS A 187 2.44 -13.55 8.19
CA HIS A 187 3.76 -12.94 8.02
C HIS A 187 3.84 -11.59 8.72
N CYS A 188 5.05 -11.12 8.92
CA CYS A 188 5.36 -9.73 9.24
C CYS A 188 6.34 -9.16 8.21
N HIS A 189 6.31 -7.85 8.08
CA HIS A 189 7.18 -7.10 7.16
C HIS A 189 8.49 -6.69 7.84
N PRO A 190 9.56 -6.46 7.07
CA PRO A 190 10.80 -5.92 7.61
C PRO A 190 10.58 -4.54 8.22
N VAL A 191 11.30 -4.24 9.27
CA VAL A 191 11.17 -3.00 10.06
C VAL A 191 11.39 -1.72 9.25
N ARG A 192 12.08 -1.83 8.11
CA ARG A 192 12.24 -0.71 7.16
C ARG A 192 10.94 -0.23 6.54
N GLU A 193 9.93 -1.07 6.47
CA GLU A 193 8.58 -0.73 6.01
C GLU A 193 7.76 -0.25 7.20
N LEU A 194 7.76 1.07 7.45
CA LEU A 194 7.12 1.66 8.64
C LEU A 194 5.60 1.61 8.61
N LEU A 195 5.02 1.98 7.48
CA LEU A 195 3.57 1.99 7.27
C LEU A 195 3.25 1.16 6.04
N ILE A 196 2.20 0.39 6.13
CA ILE A 196 1.70 -0.45 5.04
C ILE A 196 0.22 -0.14 4.86
N GLY A 197 -0.14 0.29 3.66
CA GLY A 197 -1.51 0.69 3.32
C GLY A 197 -2.09 -0.14 2.18
N LEU A 198 -3.32 -0.61 2.37
CA LEU A 198 -4.14 -1.33 1.40
C LEU A 198 -5.44 -0.55 1.16
N PHE A 199 -5.63 -0.03 -0.05
CA PHE A 199 -6.78 0.80 -0.45
C PHE A 199 -7.58 0.06 -1.52
N PRO A 200 -8.68 -0.63 -1.18
CA PRO A 200 -9.50 -1.34 -2.14
C PRO A 200 -10.04 -0.45 -3.25
N ILE A 201 -9.88 -0.89 -4.50
CA ILE A 201 -10.44 -0.25 -5.69
C ILE A 201 -11.45 -1.22 -6.27
N VAL A 202 -12.68 -1.18 -5.75
CA VAL A 202 -13.76 -2.11 -6.07
C VAL A 202 -15.07 -1.36 -6.30
N ALA A 203 -15.88 -1.84 -7.25
CA ALA A 203 -17.13 -1.19 -7.60
C ALA A 203 -18.20 -1.34 -6.50
N ASP A 204 -18.13 -2.44 -5.73
CA ASP A 204 -19.10 -2.78 -4.67
C ASP A 204 -18.42 -3.47 -3.47
N ASP A 205 -19.18 -3.71 -2.42
CA ASP A 205 -18.71 -4.34 -1.19
C ASP A 205 -18.80 -5.88 -1.19
N SER A 206 -18.98 -6.52 -2.36
CA SER A 206 -19.13 -7.99 -2.45
C SER A 206 -17.89 -8.77 -1.98
N LEU A 207 -16.72 -8.13 -1.93
CA LEU A 207 -15.49 -8.66 -1.36
C LEU A 207 -15.25 -8.28 0.10
N GLY A 208 -16.26 -7.67 0.75
CA GLY A 208 -16.11 -7.10 2.09
C GLY A 208 -15.56 -8.05 3.16
N ASP A 209 -15.90 -9.33 3.09
CA ASP A 209 -15.46 -10.33 4.06
C ASP A 209 -14.05 -10.92 3.78
N TYR A 210 -13.42 -10.48 2.68
CA TYR A 210 -12.11 -10.96 2.26
C TYR A 210 -11.00 -9.91 2.47
N GLY A 211 -11.04 -9.25 3.60
CA GLY A 211 -10.00 -8.33 4.05
C GLY A 211 -8.76 -9.04 4.60
N THR A 212 -7.89 -8.28 5.20
CA THR A 212 -6.65 -8.78 5.83
C THR A 212 -6.99 -9.45 7.17
N GLU A 213 -6.52 -10.67 7.37
CA GLU A 213 -6.60 -11.37 8.66
C GLU A 213 -5.53 -10.83 9.61
N LEU A 214 -5.91 -10.58 10.86
CA LEU A 214 -5.02 -10.03 11.88
C LEU A 214 -4.81 -11.09 12.97
N PHE A 215 -3.58 -11.20 13.46
CA PHE A 215 -3.20 -12.18 14.45
C PHE A 215 -2.47 -11.54 15.64
N ALA A 216 -2.74 -12.06 16.83
CA ALA A 216 -1.93 -11.84 18.03
C ALA A 216 -0.96 -13.01 18.22
N MET A 217 0.19 -12.73 18.82
CA MET A 217 1.09 -13.80 19.26
C MET A 217 0.53 -14.47 20.52
N LYS A 218 0.53 -15.80 20.57
CA LYS A 218 0.17 -16.54 21.80
C LYS A 218 1.12 -16.19 22.95
N SER A 219 0.58 -16.15 24.16
CA SER A 219 1.36 -15.91 25.37
C SER A 219 2.44 -16.99 25.53
N GLY A 220 3.69 -16.60 25.69
CA GLY A 220 4.84 -17.49 25.79
C GLY A 220 5.52 -17.84 24.47
N GLY A 221 4.95 -17.44 23.33
CA GLY A 221 5.56 -17.54 22.01
C GLY A 221 6.10 -16.19 21.59
N SER A 222 7.37 -15.92 21.82
CA SER A 222 8.06 -14.87 21.07
C SER A 222 9.02 -15.59 20.15
N PRO A 223 8.63 -15.88 18.89
CA PRO A 223 9.58 -16.38 17.93
C PRO A 223 10.69 -15.32 17.80
N ASP A 224 11.89 -15.80 17.58
CA ASP A 224 13.01 -14.94 17.20
C ASP A 224 12.72 -14.46 15.76
N ILE A 225 11.86 -13.44 15.66
CA ILE A 225 11.46 -12.88 14.36
C ILE A 225 12.61 -12.01 13.89
N ASP A 226 13.18 -12.36 12.76
CA ASP A 226 14.10 -11.46 12.08
C ASP A 226 13.33 -10.24 11.56
N LEU A 227 13.49 -9.12 12.26
CA LEU A 227 12.84 -7.86 11.92
C LEU A 227 13.49 -7.17 10.70
N THR A 228 14.59 -7.69 10.18
CA THR A 228 15.28 -7.10 9.02
C THR A 228 14.77 -7.65 7.70
N GLU A 229 14.06 -8.79 7.73
CA GLU A 229 13.53 -9.47 6.56
C GLU A 229 12.04 -9.75 6.66
N PHE A 230 11.42 -10.08 5.53
CA PHE A 230 10.07 -10.59 5.48
C PHE A 230 10.00 -11.98 6.08
N SER A 231 9.20 -12.16 7.14
CA SER A 231 9.18 -13.40 7.93
C SER A 231 7.80 -14.05 7.96
N TYR A 232 7.73 -15.32 7.57
CA TYR A 232 6.53 -16.13 7.75
C TYR A 232 6.47 -16.68 9.18
N ILE A 233 5.29 -16.60 9.80
CA ILE A 233 5.07 -17.01 11.18
C ILE A 233 4.23 -18.29 11.20
N ALA A 234 4.69 -19.28 11.96
CA ALA A 234 3.99 -20.54 12.08
C ALA A 234 2.59 -20.34 12.72
N PRO A 235 1.52 -20.88 12.14
CA PRO A 235 0.14 -20.66 12.61
C PRO A 235 -0.13 -21.13 14.04
N ASP A 236 0.61 -22.12 14.52
CA ASP A 236 0.50 -22.66 15.89
C ASP A 236 0.97 -21.68 16.98
N LEU A 237 1.76 -20.66 16.60
CA LEU A 237 2.19 -19.57 17.47
C LEU A 237 1.18 -18.40 17.52
N LEU A 238 0.09 -18.47 16.74
CA LEU A 238 -0.79 -17.36 16.51
C LEU A 238 -2.20 -17.62 17.04
N GLU A 239 -2.86 -16.54 17.49
CA GLU A 239 -4.29 -16.47 17.78
C GLU A 239 -4.95 -15.51 16.80
N PRO A 240 -6.09 -15.89 16.16
CA PRO A 240 -6.84 -14.95 15.35
C PRO A 240 -7.33 -13.77 16.21
N ALA A 241 -6.99 -12.56 15.82
CA ALA A 241 -7.39 -11.33 16.52
C ALA A 241 -8.51 -10.58 15.79
N GLY A 242 -8.75 -10.93 14.52
CA GLY A 242 -9.80 -10.31 13.73
C GLY A 242 -9.51 -10.35 12.24
N ARG A 243 -10.37 -9.64 11.51
CA ARG A 243 -10.22 -9.43 10.07
C ARG A 243 -10.70 -8.03 9.70
N THR A 244 -9.94 -7.33 8.88
CA THR A 244 -10.42 -6.09 8.29
C THR A 244 -11.45 -6.37 7.22
N ARG A 245 -12.17 -5.34 6.78
CA ARG A 245 -13.10 -5.46 5.65
C ARG A 245 -12.47 -4.88 4.40
N PHE A 246 -12.73 -5.52 3.25
CA PHE A 246 -12.29 -5.05 1.94
C PHE A 246 -13.45 -4.31 1.25
N LEU A 247 -13.67 -3.06 1.66
CA LEU A 247 -14.83 -2.28 1.27
C LEU A 247 -14.47 -1.21 0.23
N ARG A 248 -15.47 -0.85 -0.57
CA ARG A 248 -15.38 0.26 -1.51
C ARG A 248 -14.93 1.53 -0.79
N ASN A 249 -13.98 2.25 -1.40
CA ASN A 249 -13.47 3.55 -0.93
C ASN A 249 -13.10 3.58 0.56
N SER A 250 -12.47 2.51 1.01
CA SER A 250 -11.91 2.39 2.36
C SER A 250 -10.40 2.16 2.28
N ALA A 251 -9.73 2.14 3.42
CA ALA A 251 -8.36 1.66 3.51
C ALA A 251 -8.09 1.01 4.85
N PHE A 252 -7.23 0.02 4.85
CA PHE A 252 -6.54 -0.50 6.02
C PHE A 252 -5.09 -0.03 5.96
N VAL A 253 -4.64 0.68 6.99
CA VAL A 253 -3.24 1.08 7.12
C VAL A 253 -2.73 0.68 8.49
N MET A 254 -1.63 -0.05 8.52
CA MET A 254 -0.99 -0.46 9.75
C MET A 254 0.38 0.19 9.93
N LEU A 255 0.72 0.45 11.18
CA LEU A 255 2.10 0.67 11.60
C LEU A 255 2.77 -0.69 11.75
N ASN A 256 3.89 -0.89 11.06
CA ASN A 256 4.63 -2.14 11.14
C ASN A 256 5.42 -2.25 12.45
N THR A 257 4.76 -2.73 13.48
CA THR A 257 5.35 -3.08 14.78
C THR A 257 5.59 -4.59 14.91
N ALA A 258 6.02 -5.25 13.83
CA ALA A 258 6.03 -6.71 13.67
C ALA A 258 4.63 -7.34 13.78
N GLY A 259 3.60 -6.60 13.37
CA GLY A 259 2.22 -7.06 13.35
C GLY A 259 2.02 -8.21 12.35
N VAL A 260 1.52 -9.35 12.85
CA VAL A 260 1.32 -10.54 12.01
C VAL A 260 -0.04 -10.47 11.33
N HIS A 261 -0.03 -10.62 10.01
CA HIS A 261 -1.25 -10.61 9.22
C HIS A 261 -1.16 -11.60 8.05
N ALA A 262 -2.31 -11.90 7.46
CA ALA A 262 -2.43 -12.84 6.36
C ALA A 262 -3.54 -12.43 5.38
N TYR A 263 -3.56 -13.09 4.24
CA TYR A 263 -4.64 -12.95 3.28
C TYR A 263 -5.06 -14.30 2.72
N LYS A 264 -6.39 -14.53 2.69
CA LYS A 264 -7.02 -15.65 1.98
C LYS A 264 -7.93 -15.13 0.88
N PRO A 265 -7.82 -15.67 -0.34
CA PRO A 265 -8.70 -15.28 -1.43
C PRO A 265 -10.15 -15.74 -1.19
N PRO A 266 -11.13 -15.08 -1.83
CA PRO A 266 -12.50 -15.58 -1.86
C PRO A 266 -12.56 -16.92 -2.61
N PRO A 267 -13.57 -17.78 -2.29
CA PRO A 267 -13.72 -19.08 -2.96
C PRO A 267 -14.12 -18.96 -4.43
N GLN A 268 -14.63 -17.81 -4.85
CA GLN A 268 -14.98 -17.53 -6.24
C GLN A 268 -13.92 -16.62 -6.88
N PRO A 269 -13.57 -16.88 -8.16
CA PRO A 269 -12.59 -16.08 -8.87
C PRO A 269 -13.08 -14.64 -9.10
N ARG A 270 -12.56 -13.71 -8.33
CA ARG A 270 -12.78 -12.28 -8.55
C ARG A 270 -11.45 -11.54 -8.38
N PRO A 271 -11.05 -10.74 -9.36
CA PRO A 271 -9.85 -9.93 -9.21
C PRO A 271 -10.03 -8.96 -8.04
N ARG A 272 -9.00 -8.85 -7.23
CA ARG A 272 -8.91 -7.91 -6.12
C ARG A 272 -7.97 -6.79 -6.53
N ASN A 273 -8.54 -5.64 -6.86
CA ASN A 273 -7.76 -4.45 -7.18
C ASN A 273 -7.60 -3.59 -5.93
N TYR A 274 -6.40 -3.08 -5.70
CA TYR A 274 -6.13 -2.15 -4.62
C TYR A 274 -4.88 -1.33 -4.92
N LEU A 275 -4.87 -0.11 -4.38
CA LEU A 275 -3.66 0.67 -4.25
C LEU A 275 -2.90 0.13 -3.02
N TYR A 276 -1.64 -0.21 -3.21
CA TYR A 276 -0.68 -0.55 -2.17
C TYR A 276 0.29 0.60 -1.97
N THR A 277 0.45 1.02 -0.74
CA THR A 277 1.44 2.04 -0.39
C THR A 277 2.27 1.58 0.80
N THR A 278 3.55 1.91 0.78
CA THR A 278 4.45 1.66 1.90
C THR A 278 5.28 2.90 2.17
N LEU A 279 5.39 3.27 3.44
CA LEU A 279 6.38 4.24 3.89
C LEU A 279 7.62 3.48 4.35
N MET A 280 8.72 3.70 3.66
CA MET A 280 9.99 3.02 3.97
C MET A 280 11.01 3.99 4.57
N ILE A 281 11.87 3.44 5.42
CA ILE A 281 13.04 4.14 5.96
C ILE A 281 14.29 3.63 5.24
N GLY A 282 15.19 4.54 4.86
CA GLY A 282 16.46 4.19 4.25
C GLY A 282 17.35 3.30 5.13
N ALA A 283 18.16 2.47 4.49
CA ALA A 283 19.03 1.50 5.16
C ALA A 283 20.00 2.12 6.19
N TYR A 284 20.39 3.38 6.00
CA TYR A 284 21.23 4.13 6.96
C TYR A 284 20.49 4.61 8.22
N ALA A 285 19.15 4.55 8.22
CA ALA A 285 18.38 4.79 9.43
C ALA A 285 18.38 3.56 10.35
N LEU A 286 18.69 2.38 9.80
CA LEU A 286 18.89 1.12 10.50
C LEU A 286 20.41 0.90 10.66
N GLY A 287 21.03 1.57 11.61
CA GLY A 287 22.45 1.36 11.86
C GLY A 287 22.70 -0.04 12.45
N GLN A 288 23.53 -0.84 11.80
CA GLN A 288 24.17 -1.96 12.45
C GLN A 288 25.26 -1.40 13.37
N ARG A 289 25.29 -1.85 14.62
CA ARG A 289 26.41 -1.59 15.53
C ARG A 289 27.63 -2.38 15.12
#